data_a188f743e4094cf52f2db2a689e5595a
#
_entry.id   a188f743e4094cf52f2db2a689e5595a
#
_cell.length_a   1.000
_cell.length_b   1.000
_cell.length_c   1.000
_cell.angle_alpha   90.00
_cell.angle_beta   90.00
_cell.angle_gamma   90.00
#
_symmetry.space_group_name_H-M   'P 1'
#
loop_
_entity.id
_entity.type
_entity.pdbx_description
1 polymer ?
#
loop_
_entity_poly.entity_id
_entity_poly.type
_entity_poly.pdbx_seq_one_letter_code
_entity_poly.pdbx_strand_id
1 'polypeptide(L)'
;MKILKDSLIYLVGEMLAKAMPFLLLPYLTRKLGTAGFGELSYYQAAFSLLLIGFGMSQDGAVTRYYYVYGQRNLHSVVYAGALYTAFAALIGLLAAWQLHSLALASVVCAAAAQTVLATQLSLRQCRKQALAYTAIQFGSSLFTTVFTVWLLEMSADYPVERRFLALFVGNVLVSLAAYLLYRRSAGQQLGFNRRRVRQALRYIFALGLPLVIHHAGNYVKGQFDRVVIYQGYSAATLGVYSAGYQTASVLGVLLMALNKATVPYYYQALRSGKITAATVRRWALFSLLAAPLPALVAWLIPEQLFLWLLGAQYAGVHYYICLFLLGFGLTVPYYLQVNYLFYHAQNQRIALTSLLSAGGYLLVLLLTARVGIQWVPLAMIAGNALIFPILFRQVKPYG
;
A
#
# COMPACT_ATOMS: atom_id res chain seq x y z
N MET A 1 -27.79 -12.18 2.91
CA MET A 1 -27.03 -12.52 4.13
C MET A 1 -25.63 -13.05 3.83
N LYS A 2 -25.40 -14.02 2.93
CA LYS A 2 -24.04 -14.56 2.64
C LYS A 2 -23.05 -13.51 2.14
N ILE A 3 -23.43 -12.64 1.20
CA ILE A 3 -22.56 -11.58 0.65
C ILE A 3 -22.10 -10.61 1.75
N LEU A 4 -23.00 -10.20 2.64
CA LEU A 4 -22.65 -9.30 3.74
C LEU A 4 -21.68 -9.97 4.73
N LYS A 5 -21.89 -11.24 5.04
CA LYS A 5 -20.99 -12.03 5.89
C LYS A 5 -19.61 -12.17 5.26
N ASP A 6 -19.52 -12.51 3.99
CA ASP A 6 -18.26 -12.65 3.28
C ASP A 6 -17.51 -11.30 3.20
N SER A 7 -18.21 -10.20 2.91
CA SER A 7 -17.64 -8.85 2.90
C SER A 7 -17.09 -8.42 4.26
N LEU A 8 -17.80 -8.77 5.35
CA LEU A 8 -17.34 -8.48 6.71
C LEU A 8 -16.07 -9.29 7.05
N ILE A 9 -16.01 -10.57 6.66
CA ILE A 9 -14.83 -11.42 6.86
C ILE A 9 -13.61 -10.83 6.13
N TYR A 10 -13.77 -10.41 4.87
CA TYR A 10 -12.69 -9.76 4.12
C TYR A 10 -12.24 -8.48 4.80
N LEU A 11 -13.17 -7.62 5.23
CA LEU A 11 -12.86 -6.33 5.86
C LEU A 11 -12.09 -6.53 7.18
N VAL A 12 -12.61 -7.39 8.06
CA VAL A 12 -11.97 -7.68 9.35
C VAL A 12 -10.59 -8.30 9.15
N GLY A 13 -10.46 -9.25 8.21
CA GLY A 13 -9.17 -9.88 7.90
C GLY A 13 -8.16 -8.87 7.34
N GLU A 14 -8.58 -7.97 6.46
CA GLU A 14 -7.72 -6.91 5.93
C GLU A 14 -7.28 -5.94 7.03
N MET A 15 -8.19 -5.57 7.92
CA MET A 15 -7.86 -4.68 9.06
C MET A 15 -6.88 -5.34 10.03
N LEU A 16 -7.10 -6.59 10.40
CA LEU A 16 -6.20 -7.34 11.28
C LEU A 16 -4.80 -7.50 10.67
N ALA A 17 -4.72 -7.86 9.38
CA ALA A 17 -3.43 -7.97 8.70
C ALA A 17 -2.69 -6.63 8.62
N LYS A 18 -3.41 -5.52 8.40
CA LYS A 18 -2.83 -4.17 8.38
C LYS A 18 -2.47 -3.64 9.78
N ALA A 19 -3.09 -4.15 10.84
CA ALA A 19 -2.74 -3.77 12.21
C ALA A 19 -1.37 -4.32 12.64
N MET A 20 -0.93 -5.48 12.11
CA MET A 20 0.32 -6.11 12.51
C MET A 20 1.56 -5.21 12.33
N PRO A 21 1.77 -4.50 11.20
CA PRO A 21 2.88 -3.56 11.07
C PRO A 21 2.86 -2.41 12.07
N PHE A 22 1.66 -1.96 12.50
CA PHE A 22 1.54 -0.92 13.53
C PHE A 22 1.87 -1.45 14.93
N LEU A 23 1.45 -2.67 15.24
CA LEU A 23 1.83 -3.33 16.50
C LEU A 23 3.34 -3.61 16.56
N LEU A 24 3.96 -3.87 15.43
CA LEU A 24 5.40 -4.09 15.33
C LEU A 24 6.21 -2.77 15.38
N LEU A 25 5.60 -1.61 15.10
CA LEU A 25 6.27 -0.32 15.02
C LEU A 25 7.04 0.04 16.30
N PRO A 26 6.44 0.00 17.52
CA PRO A 26 7.17 0.33 18.75
C PRO A 26 8.36 -0.58 19.02
N TYR A 27 8.25 -1.84 18.66
CA TYR A 27 9.35 -2.79 18.77
C TYR A 27 10.49 -2.43 17.80
N LEU A 28 10.19 -2.23 16.52
CA LEU A 28 11.19 -1.91 15.51
C LEU A 28 11.89 -0.58 15.80
N THR A 29 11.17 0.46 16.20
CA THR A 29 11.76 1.76 16.49
C THR A 29 12.71 1.69 17.67
N ARG A 30 12.38 0.97 18.73
CA ARG A 30 13.24 0.79 19.90
C ARG A 30 14.44 -0.11 19.59
N LYS A 31 14.24 -1.21 18.87
CA LYS A 31 15.28 -2.21 18.56
C LYS A 31 16.31 -1.66 17.57
N LEU A 32 15.87 -0.96 16.52
CA LEU A 32 16.72 -0.49 15.43
C LEU A 32 17.31 0.90 15.67
N GLY A 33 16.71 1.68 16.57
CA GLY A 33 17.03 3.10 16.71
C GLY A 33 16.61 3.92 15.49
N THR A 34 16.94 5.21 15.51
CA THR A 34 16.55 6.12 14.42
C THR A 34 17.23 5.79 13.10
N ALA A 35 18.53 5.50 13.12
CA ALA A 35 19.32 5.21 11.92
C ALA A 35 18.88 3.89 11.26
N GLY A 36 18.78 2.80 12.03
CA GLY A 36 18.35 1.49 11.49
C GLY A 36 16.91 1.49 11.03
N PHE A 37 16.01 2.20 11.70
CA PHE A 37 14.62 2.34 11.25
C PHE A 37 14.51 3.23 9.99
N GLY A 38 15.37 4.22 9.86
CA GLY A 38 15.46 5.04 8.63
C GLY A 38 15.94 4.22 7.44
N GLU A 39 16.97 3.42 7.63
CA GLU A 39 17.46 2.49 6.61
C GLU A 39 16.37 1.47 6.21
N LEU A 40 15.70 0.87 7.19
CA LEU A 40 14.55 0.00 6.94
C LEU A 40 13.47 0.70 6.12
N SER A 41 13.19 1.97 6.42
CA SER A 41 12.17 2.77 5.71
C SER A 41 12.57 3.06 4.26
N TYR A 42 13.85 3.31 4.00
CA TYR A 42 14.40 3.44 2.65
C TYR A 42 14.22 2.15 1.84
N TYR A 43 14.63 1.02 2.41
CA TYR A 43 14.46 -0.28 1.74
C TYR A 43 12.99 -0.70 1.63
N GLN A 44 12.11 -0.23 2.51
CA GLN A 44 10.66 -0.41 2.38
C GLN A 44 10.11 0.38 1.18
N ALA A 45 10.66 1.55 0.88
CA ALA A 45 10.32 2.28 -0.34
C ALA A 45 10.81 1.53 -1.59
N ALA A 46 12.04 1.01 -1.58
CA ALA A 46 12.57 0.16 -2.66
C ALA A 46 11.71 -1.11 -2.86
N PHE A 47 11.32 -1.77 -1.77
CA PHE A 47 10.40 -2.91 -1.79
C PHE A 47 9.07 -2.57 -2.48
N SER A 48 8.48 -1.42 -2.15
CA SER A 48 7.22 -0.96 -2.74
C SER A 48 7.35 -0.69 -4.25
N LEU A 49 8.50 -0.17 -4.69
CA LEU A 49 8.81 0.01 -6.11
C LEU A 49 8.95 -1.33 -6.85
N LEU A 50 9.69 -2.27 -6.25
CA LEU A 50 9.87 -3.61 -6.81
C LEU A 50 8.54 -4.38 -6.90
N LEU A 51 7.62 -4.21 -5.94
CA LEU A 51 6.29 -4.79 -6.02
C LEU A 51 5.49 -4.32 -7.24
N ILE A 52 5.66 -3.06 -7.65
CA ILE A 52 5.02 -2.53 -8.87
C ILE A 52 5.60 -3.22 -10.11
N GLY A 53 6.93 -3.28 -10.20
CA GLY A 53 7.63 -3.91 -11.32
C GLY A 53 7.40 -5.42 -11.41
N PHE A 54 7.63 -6.15 -10.32
CA PHE A 54 7.48 -7.62 -10.26
C PHE A 54 6.01 -8.03 -10.34
N GLY A 55 5.12 -7.23 -9.76
CA GLY A 55 3.68 -7.48 -9.76
C GLY A 55 3.08 -7.34 -11.16
N MET A 56 3.46 -6.34 -11.94
CA MET A 56 2.88 -6.03 -13.26
C MET A 56 1.33 -6.16 -13.24
N SER A 57 0.70 -5.82 -12.12
CA SER A 57 -0.74 -5.99 -11.86
C SER A 57 -1.26 -7.42 -12.15
N GLN A 58 -0.49 -8.46 -11.84
CA GLN A 58 -0.86 -9.87 -12.08
C GLN A 58 -2.12 -10.26 -11.31
N ASP A 59 -2.31 -9.74 -10.12
CA ASP A 59 -3.51 -9.93 -9.30
C ASP A 59 -4.77 -9.43 -10.03
N GLY A 60 -4.71 -8.24 -10.62
CA GLY A 60 -5.76 -7.70 -11.48
C GLY A 60 -5.96 -8.50 -12.76
N ALA A 61 -4.86 -8.94 -13.40
CA ALA A 61 -4.89 -9.76 -14.61
C ALA A 61 -5.56 -11.12 -14.35
N VAL A 62 -5.23 -11.78 -13.24
CA VAL A 62 -5.85 -13.04 -12.81
C VAL A 62 -7.34 -12.85 -12.54
N THR A 63 -7.69 -11.79 -11.81
CA THR A 63 -9.10 -11.47 -11.52
C THR A 63 -9.90 -11.24 -12.80
N ARG A 64 -9.39 -10.38 -13.69
CA ARG A 64 -10.08 -10.11 -14.97
C ARG A 64 -10.19 -11.36 -15.83
N TYR A 65 -9.11 -12.15 -15.92
CA TYR A 65 -9.11 -13.40 -16.70
C TYR A 65 -10.19 -14.37 -16.20
N TYR A 66 -10.28 -14.53 -14.86
CA TYR A 66 -11.27 -15.42 -14.23
C TYR A 66 -12.71 -15.06 -14.60
N TYR A 67 -13.06 -13.78 -14.56
CA TYR A 67 -14.44 -13.34 -14.83
C TYR A 67 -14.77 -13.22 -16.32
N VAL A 68 -13.80 -12.94 -17.19
CA VAL A 68 -14.02 -12.74 -18.63
C VAL A 68 -13.87 -14.03 -19.41
N TYR A 69 -12.84 -14.84 -19.10
CA TYR A 69 -12.48 -16.04 -19.86
C TYR A 69 -12.73 -17.34 -19.09
N GLY A 70 -13.12 -17.25 -17.82
CA GLY A 70 -13.39 -18.41 -16.97
C GLY A 70 -12.13 -19.08 -16.41
N GLN A 71 -12.32 -20.28 -15.85
CA GLN A 71 -11.27 -21.00 -15.09
C GLN A 71 -10.36 -21.87 -15.95
N ARG A 72 -10.76 -22.22 -17.18
CA ARG A 72 -10.16 -23.30 -17.99
C ARG A 72 -8.65 -23.19 -18.20
N ASN A 73 -8.11 -21.99 -18.42
CA ASN A 73 -6.69 -21.75 -18.63
C ASN A 73 -6.07 -20.77 -17.62
N LEU A 74 -6.76 -20.51 -16.52
CA LEU A 74 -6.32 -19.57 -15.49
C LEU A 74 -4.96 -19.94 -14.90
N HIS A 75 -4.66 -21.24 -14.75
CA HIS A 75 -3.37 -21.72 -14.31
C HIS A 75 -2.21 -21.27 -15.19
N SER A 76 -2.44 -21.12 -16.51
CA SER A 76 -1.40 -20.61 -17.44
C SER A 76 -1.08 -19.13 -17.18
N VAL A 77 -2.06 -18.33 -16.77
CA VAL A 77 -1.86 -16.92 -16.40
C VAL A 77 -1.07 -16.83 -15.09
N VAL A 78 -1.44 -17.63 -14.09
CA VAL A 78 -0.72 -17.67 -12.80
C VAL A 78 0.72 -18.16 -12.99
N TYR A 79 0.92 -19.19 -13.78
CA TYR A 79 2.25 -19.73 -14.07
C TYR A 79 3.10 -18.73 -14.87
N ALA A 80 2.53 -18.09 -15.89
CA ALA A 80 3.21 -17.06 -16.67
C ALA A 80 3.62 -15.88 -15.79
N GLY A 81 2.75 -15.45 -14.88
CA GLY A 81 3.04 -14.41 -13.90
C GLY A 81 4.20 -14.80 -12.97
N ALA A 82 4.18 -16.03 -12.44
CA ALA A 82 5.26 -16.52 -11.59
C ALA A 82 6.61 -16.60 -12.33
N LEU A 83 6.63 -17.03 -13.61
CA LEU A 83 7.83 -17.03 -14.45
C LEU A 83 8.36 -15.61 -14.67
N TYR A 84 7.48 -14.65 -14.95
CA TYR A 84 7.87 -13.25 -15.08
C TYR A 84 8.47 -12.71 -13.78
N THR A 85 7.81 -12.95 -12.65
CA THR A 85 8.31 -12.53 -11.33
C THR A 85 9.67 -13.15 -11.02
N ALA A 86 9.87 -14.44 -11.33
CA ALA A 86 11.16 -15.11 -11.14
C ALA A 86 12.25 -14.52 -12.04
N PHE A 87 11.94 -14.21 -13.29
CA PHE A 87 12.86 -13.56 -14.21
C PHE A 87 13.23 -12.13 -13.76
N ALA A 88 12.24 -11.35 -13.35
CA ALA A 88 12.47 -10.00 -12.81
C ALA A 88 13.27 -10.03 -11.52
N ALA A 89 13.01 -11.01 -10.63
CA ALA A 89 13.77 -11.22 -9.42
C ALA A 89 15.23 -11.61 -9.72
N LEU A 90 15.48 -12.44 -10.73
CA LEU A 90 16.84 -12.79 -11.16
C LEU A 90 17.61 -11.54 -11.60
N ILE A 91 17.00 -10.67 -12.41
CA ILE A 91 17.61 -9.39 -12.79
C ILE A 91 17.91 -8.53 -11.56
N GLY A 92 16.95 -8.43 -10.63
CA GLY A 92 17.12 -7.70 -9.38
C GLY A 92 18.26 -8.26 -8.51
N LEU A 93 18.40 -9.58 -8.43
CA LEU A 93 19.50 -10.24 -7.71
C LEU A 93 20.85 -10.01 -8.38
N LEU A 94 20.92 -10.03 -9.70
CA LEU A 94 22.14 -9.68 -10.44
C LEU A 94 22.56 -8.23 -10.16
N ALA A 95 21.60 -7.30 -10.15
CA ALA A 95 21.86 -5.91 -9.78
C ALA A 95 22.33 -5.79 -8.32
N ALA A 96 21.71 -6.49 -7.38
CA ALA A 96 22.12 -6.52 -5.97
C ALA A 96 23.53 -7.09 -5.79
N TRP A 97 23.87 -8.11 -6.56
CA TRP A 97 25.22 -8.70 -6.59
C TRP A 97 26.26 -7.70 -7.10
N GLN A 98 25.96 -7.01 -8.22
CA GLN A 98 26.86 -5.98 -8.76
C GLN A 98 27.07 -4.81 -7.79
N LEU A 99 26.02 -4.44 -7.04
CA LEU A 99 26.06 -3.37 -6.04
C LEU A 99 26.60 -3.84 -4.68
N HIS A 100 26.99 -5.12 -4.55
CA HIS A 100 27.45 -5.74 -3.30
C HIS A 100 26.49 -5.49 -2.12
N SER A 101 25.17 -5.40 -2.37
CA SER A 101 24.16 -5.05 -1.37
C SER A 101 23.32 -6.26 -0.97
N LEU A 102 23.62 -6.82 0.22
CA LEU A 102 22.83 -7.90 0.81
C LEU A 102 21.40 -7.44 1.15
N ALA A 103 21.26 -6.18 1.60
CA ALA A 103 19.96 -5.59 1.87
C ALA A 103 19.10 -5.56 0.62
N LEU A 104 19.62 -5.10 -0.53
CA LEU A 104 18.87 -5.09 -1.79
C LEU A 104 18.51 -6.52 -2.22
N ALA A 105 19.40 -7.49 -2.08
CA ALA A 105 19.10 -8.89 -2.40
C ALA A 105 17.93 -9.44 -1.55
N SER A 106 17.93 -9.16 -0.25
CA SER A 106 16.84 -9.56 0.65
C SER A 106 15.50 -8.90 0.29
N VAL A 107 15.52 -7.63 -0.09
CA VAL A 107 14.33 -6.88 -0.57
C VAL A 107 13.78 -7.49 -1.86
N VAL A 108 14.65 -7.83 -2.82
CA VAL A 108 14.25 -8.48 -4.09
C VAL A 108 13.56 -9.82 -3.82
N CYS A 109 14.15 -10.66 -2.98
CA CYS A 109 13.56 -11.95 -2.59
C CYS A 109 12.19 -11.76 -1.93
N ALA A 110 12.09 -10.83 -0.97
CA ALA A 110 10.85 -10.53 -0.28
C ALA A 110 9.75 -10.01 -1.24
N ALA A 111 10.11 -9.12 -2.18
CA ALA A 111 9.19 -8.57 -3.17
C ALA A 111 8.66 -9.65 -4.14
N ALA A 112 9.52 -10.56 -4.58
CA ALA A 112 9.12 -11.69 -5.41
C ALA A 112 8.13 -12.60 -4.67
N ALA A 113 8.43 -12.98 -3.43
CA ALA A 113 7.55 -13.80 -2.61
C ALA A 113 6.20 -13.13 -2.32
N GLN A 114 6.20 -11.82 -2.02
CA GLN A 114 4.98 -11.04 -1.80
C GLN A 114 4.11 -10.98 -3.05
N THR A 115 4.70 -10.86 -4.24
CA THR A 115 3.97 -10.88 -5.52
C THR A 115 3.27 -12.22 -5.75
N VAL A 116 3.95 -13.33 -5.45
CA VAL A 116 3.34 -14.68 -5.53
C VAL A 116 2.19 -14.82 -4.53
N LEU A 117 2.36 -14.35 -3.30
CA LEU A 117 1.31 -14.34 -2.28
C LEU A 117 0.09 -13.52 -2.73
N ALA A 118 0.30 -12.32 -3.30
CA ALA A 118 -0.78 -11.47 -3.80
C ALA A 118 -1.61 -12.18 -4.89
N THR A 119 -0.95 -12.93 -5.79
CA THR A 119 -1.62 -13.74 -6.81
C THR A 119 -2.45 -14.87 -6.19
N GLN A 120 -1.97 -15.53 -5.14
CA GLN A 120 -2.73 -16.55 -4.40
C GLN A 120 -3.96 -15.97 -3.69
N LEU A 121 -3.82 -14.78 -3.10
CA LEU A 121 -4.94 -14.06 -2.49
C LEU A 121 -6.01 -13.70 -3.53
N SER A 122 -5.60 -13.19 -4.69
CA SER A 122 -6.50 -12.87 -5.80
C SER A 122 -7.29 -14.08 -6.28
N LEU A 123 -6.67 -15.26 -6.40
CA LEU A 123 -7.35 -16.52 -6.73
C LEU A 123 -8.43 -16.90 -5.71
N ARG A 124 -8.16 -16.74 -4.41
CA ARG A 124 -9.13 -17.03 -3.35
C ARG A 124 -10.30 -16.05 -3.39
N GLN A 125 -10.01 -14.78 -3.66
CA GLN A 125 -11.03 -13.74 -3.80
C GLN A 125 -11.94 -14.03 -5.00
N CYS A 126 -11.40 -14.39 -6.17
CA CYS A 126 -12.18 -14.77 -7.34
C CYS A 126 -13.12 -15.95 -7.05
N ARG A 127 -12.69 -16.90 -6.25
CA ARG A 127 -13.48 -18.08 -5.85
C ARG A 127 -14.44 -17.80 -4.69
N LYS A 128 -14.50 -16.56 -4.20
CA LYS A 128 -15.34 -16.16 -3.05
C LYS A 128 -15.05 -16.96 -1.78
N GLN A 129 -13.79 -17.35 -1.58
CA GLN A 129 -13.30 -18.09 -0.42
C GLN A 129 -12.81 -17.11 0.67
N ALA A 130 -13.74 -16.37 1.29
CA ALA A 130 -13.41 -15.29 2.22
C ALA A 130 -12.57 -15.77 3.41
N LEU A 131 -12.92 -16.89 4.04
CA LEU A 131 -12.16 -17.43 5.17
C LEU A 131 -10.74 -17.85 4.78
N ALA A 132 -10.57 -18.52 3.63
CA ALA A 132 -9.25 -18.93 3.17
C ALA A 132 -8.38 -17.70 2.80
N TYR A 133 -8.97 -16.69 2.16
CA TYR A 133 -8.30 -15.42 1.89
C TYR A 133 -7.80 -14.76 3.18
N THR A 134 -8.70 -14.59 4.16
CA THR A 134 -8.39 -13.98 5.45
C THR A 134 -7.34 -14.77 6.23
N ALA A 135 -7.45 -16.12 6.25
CA ALA A 135 -6.48 -16.98 6.92
C ALA A 135 -5.08 -16.86 6.30
N ILE A 136 -4.97 -16.83 4.96
CA ILE A 136 -3.70 -16.65 4.24
C ILE A 136 -3.12 -15.27 4.53
N GLN A 137 -3.92 -14.21 4.41
CA GLN A 137 -3.46 -12.83 4.59
C GLN A 137 -3.05 -12.54 6.03
N PHE A 138 -3.89 -12.89 6.99
CA PHE A 138 -3.60 -12.69 8.41
C PHE A 138 -2.48 -13.62 8.89
N GLY A 139 -2.49 -14.88 8.47
CA GLY A 139 -1.44 -15.85 8.79
C GLY A 139 -0.07 -15.42 8.27
N SER A 140 0.01 -14.90 7.04
CA SER A 140 1.25 -14.32 6.51
C SER A 140 1.71 -13.13 7.35
N SER A 141 0.80 -12.20 7.68
CA SER A 141 1.14 -11.00 8.46
C SER A 141 1.59 -11.35 9.89
N LEU A 142 0.92 -12.29 10.54
CA LEU A 142 1.28 -12.77 11.87
C LEU A 142 2.62 -13.50 11.85
N PHE A 143 2.80 -14.45 10.93
CA PHE A 143 4.04 -15.22 10.83
C PHE A 143 5.24 -14.31 10.54
N THR A 144 5.12 -13.39 9.57
CA THR A 144 6.19 -12.44 9.24
C THR A 144 6.51 -11.52 10.41
N THR A 145 5.51 -11.13 11.23
CA THR A 145 5.70 -10.33 12.42
C THR A 145 6.49 -11.09 13.50
N VAL A 146 6.01 -12.28 13.86
CA VAL A 146 6.64 -13.14 14.88
C VAL A 146 8.07 -13.53 14.44
N PHE A 147 8.23 -13.92 13.19
CA PHE A 147 9.53 -14.31 12.64
C PHE A 147 10.51 -13.14 12.54
N THR A 148 10.02 -11.91 12.32
CA THR A 148 10.85 -10.69 12.40
C THR A 148 11.39 -10.50 13.80
N VAL A 149 10.52 -10.55 14.82
CA VAL A 149 10.95 -10.40 16.23
C VAL A 149 11.99 -11.47 16.55
N TRP A 150 11.70 -12.73 16.23
CA TRP A 150 12.60 -13.84 16.49
C TRP A 150 13.99 -13.66 15.84
N LEU A 151 14.05 -13.28 14.56
CA LEU A 151 15.33 -13.06 13.86
C LEU A 151 16.11 -11.86 14.41
N LEU A 152 15.42 -10.79 14.83
CA LEU A 152 16.05 -9.59 15.38
C LEU A 152 16.54 -9.81 16.83
N GLU A 153 15.95 -10.75 17.59
CA GLU A 153 16.45 -11.13 18.91
C GLU A 153 17.65 -12.08 18.83
N MET A 154 17.80 -12.85 17.75
CA MET A 154 18.93 -13.77 17.60
C MET A 154 20.28 -13.05 17.40
N SER A 155 20.29 -11.88 16.76
CA SER A 155 21.50 -11.08 16.56
C SER A 155 21.14 -9.64 16.19
N ALA A 156 21.99 -8.72 16.58
CA ALA A 156 21.88 -7.30 16.24
C ALA A 156 22.39 -6.96 14.82
N ASP A 157 23.15 -7.88 14.19
CA ASP A 157 23.72 -7.64 12.86
C ASP A 157 22.69 -7.72 11.75
N TYR A 158 22.84 -6.90 10.73
CA TYR A 158 22.02 -6.91 9.51
C TYR A 158 20.50 -6.85 9.76
N PRO A 159 20.00 -5.88 10.54
CA PRO A 159 18.59 -5.86 10.96
C PRO A 159 17.61 -5.66 9.79
N VAL A 160 18.02 -4.93 8.77
CA VAL A 160 17.19 -4.69 7.57
C VAL A 160 17.04 -5.98 6.78
N GLU A 161 18.14 -6.68 6.53
CA GLU A 161 18.17 -7.96 5.82
C GLU A 161 17.32 -9.02 6.55
N ARG A 162 17.43 -9.10 7.87
CA ARG A 162 16.63 -10.01 8.70
C ARG A 162 15.15 -9.72 8.61
N ARG A 163 14.78 -8.44 8.61
CA ARG A 163 13.39 -8.05 8.43
C ARG A 163 12.85 -8.50 7.07
N PHE A 164 13.61 -8.29 5.97
CA PHE A 164 13.20 -8.72 4.64
C PHE A 164 13.29 -10.25 4.47
N LEU A 165 14.24 -10.92 5.12
CA LEU A 165 14.30 -12.38 5.20
C LEU A 165 13.05 -12.95 5.88
N ALA A 166 12.58 -12.34 6.97
CA ALA A 166 11.33 -12.75 7.61
C ALA A 166 10.12 -12.61 6.68
N LEU A 167 10.05 -11.53 5.91
CA LEU A 167 9.01 -11.32 4.89
C LEU A 167 9.11 -12.38 3.78
N PHE A 168 10.31 -12.64 3.29
CA PHE A 168 10.55 -13.66 2.26
C PHE A 168 10.10 -15.04 2.70
N VAL A 169 10.65 -15.53 3.82
CA VAL A 169 10.35 -16.87 4.34
C VAL A 169 8.87 -17.01 4.68
N GLY A 170 8.28 -16.03 5.36
CA GLY A 170 6.87 -16.06 5.72
C GLY A 170 5.95 -16.12 4.50
N ASN A 171 6.21 -15.27 3.51
CA ASN A 171 5.41 -15.24 2.29
C ASN A 171 5.59 -16.51 1.44
N VAL A 172 6.80 -17.09 1.38
CA VAL A 172 7.05 -18.35 0.69
C VAL A 172 6.31 -19.52 1.36
N LEU A 173 6.44 -19.64 2.70
CA LEU A 173 5.79 -20.73 3.44
C LEU A 173 4.26 -20.66 3.33
N VAL A 174 3.69 -19.46 3.51
CA VAL A 174 2.23 -19.27 3.41
C VAL A 174 1.75 -19.47 1.96
N SER A 175 2.49 -18.99 0.96
CA SER A 175 2.16 -19.21 -0.45
C SER A 175 2.23 -20.68 -0.83
N LEU A 176 3.22 -21.41 -0.33
CA LEU A 176 3.35 -22.86 -0.55
C LEU A 176 2.19 -23.61 0.09
N ALA A 177 1.87 -23.32 1.34
CA ALA A 177 0.72 -23.91 2.03
C ALA A 177 -0.60 -23.63 1.28
N ALA A 178 -0.82 -22.37 0.87
CA ALA A 178 -1.98 -21.99 0.08
C ALA A 178 -2.04 -22.73 -1.27
N TYR A 179 -0.90 -22.89 -1.94
CA TYR A 179 -0.82 -23.62 -3.21
C TYR A 179 -1.11 -25.11 -3.03
N LEU A 180 -0.54 -25.76 -2.02
CA LEU A 180 -0.77 -27.19 -1.73
C LEU A 180 -2.24 -27.47 -1.40
N LEU A 181 -2.87 -26.62 -0.59
CA LEU A 181 -4.30 -26.71 -0.29
C LEU A 181 -5.16 -26.50 -1.55
N TYR A 182 -4.75 -25.59 -2.43
CA TYR A 182 -5.43 -25.36 -3.70
C TYR A 182 -5.33 -26.57 -4.63
N ARG A 183 -4.13 -27.15 -4.79
CA ARG A 183 -3.87 -28.29 -5.66
C ARG A 183 -4.70 -29.52 -5.26
N ARG A 184 -4.82 -29.78 -3.95
CA ARG A 184 -5.68 -30.87 -3.42
C ARG A 184 -7.15 -30.71 -3.80
N SER A 185 -7.64 -29.46 -3.86
CA SER A 185 -9.05 -29.15 -4.16
C SER A 185 -9.36 -29.09 -5.66
N ALA A 186 -8.37 -28.89 -6.53
CA ALA A 186 -8.59 -28.56 -7.93
C ALA A 186 -8.53 -29.75 -8.89
N GLY A 187 -7.94 -30.89 -8.49
CA GLY A 187 -7.86 -32.13 -9.31
C GLY A 187 -7.21 -32.00 -10.70
N GLN A 188 -6.67 -30.80 -11.03
CA GLN A 188 -6.20 -30.49 -12.37
C GLN A 188 -4.72 -30.85 -12.55
N GLN A 189 -4.45 -31.67 -13.57
CA GLN A 189 -3.09 -31.83 -14.09
C GLN A 189 -2.61 -30.54 -14.76
N LEU A 190 -1.53 -29.97 -14.23
CA LEU A 190 -0.87 -28.78 -14.78
C LEU A 190 -0.01 -29.19 -16.00
N GLY A 191 -0.63 -29.33 -17.15
CA GLY A 191 0.10 -29.51 -18.41
C GLY A 191 0.81 -28.21 -18.80
N PHE A 192 2.15 -28.21 -18.83
CA PHE A 192 2.93 -27.12 -19.37
C PHE A 192 2.73 -27.00 -20.89
N ASN A 193 2.24 -25.85 -21.35
CA ASN A 193 2.11 -25.54 -22.77
C ASN A 193 2.75 -24.18 -23.08
N ARG A 194 3.92 -24.21 -23.74
CA ARG A 194 4.71 -23.02 -24.07
C ARG A 194 3.91 -21.94 -24.83
N ARG A 195 3.02 -22.36 -25.75
CA ARG A 195 2.19 -21.41 -26.53
C ARG A 195 1.19 -20.68 -25.62
N ARG A 196 0.55 -21.38 -24.69
CA ARG A 196 -0.39 -20.79 -23.72
C ARG A 196 0.32 -19.85 -22.74
N VAL A 197 1.49 -20.22 -22.28
CA VAL A 197 2.30 -19.37 -21.39
C VAL A 197 2.70 -18.06 -22.10
N ARG A 198 3.13 -18.13 -23.38
CA ARG A 198 3.45 -16.94 -24.18
C ARG A 198 2.24 -16.03 -24.38
N GLN A 199 1.06 -16.59 -24.64
CA GLN A 199 -0.19 -15.83 -24.76
C GLN A 199 -0.57 -15.19 -23.43
N ALA A 200 -0.44 -15.91 -22.30
CA ALA A 200 -0.69 -15.40 -20.97
C ALA A 200 0.28 -14.26 -20.58
N LEU A 201 1.57 -14.36 -20.92
CA LEU A 201 2.52 -13.27 -20.74
C LEU A 201 2.10 -12.02 -21.52
N ARG A 202 1.77 -12.16 -22.80
CA ARG A 202 1.28 -11.02 -23.61
C ARG A 202 0.03 -10.38 -22.98
N TYR A 203 -0.87 -11.19 -22.46
CA TYR A 203 -2.07 -10.70 -21.78
C TYR A 203 -1.72 -9.91 -20.51
N ILE A 204 -0.81 -10.44 -19.65
CA ILE A 204 -0.35 -9.76 -18.43
C ILE A 204 0.29 -8.41 -18.79
N PHE A 205 1.19 -8.38 -19.79
CA PHE A 205 1.85 -7.14 -20.20
C PHE A 205 0.87 -6.12 -20.79
N ALA A 206 -0.04 -6.55 -21.67
CA ALA A 206 -1.02 -5.65 -22.28
C ALA A 206 -1.94 -4.99 -21.24
N LEU A 207 -2.30 -5.70 -20.17
CA LEU A 207 -3.12 -5.18 -19.07
C LEU A 207 -2.28 -4.42 -18.05
N GLY A 208 -1.13 -4.98 -17.67
CA GLY A 208 -0.33 -4.50 -16.55
C GLY A 208 0.47 -3.24 -16.86
N LEU A 209 1.02 -3.09 -18.07
CA LEU A 209 1.89 -1.96 -18.39
C LEU A 209 1.23 -0.58 -18.20
N PRO A 210 -0.02 -0.35 -18.64
CA PRO A 210 -0.72 0.90 -18.32
C PRO A 210 -0.94 1.11 -16.82
N LEU A 211 -1.20 0.02 -16.07
CA LEU A 211 -1.43 0.08 -14.63
C LEU A 211 -0.14 0.34 -13.84
N VAL A 212 1.02 -0.11 -14.34
CA VAL A 212 2.32 0.22 -13.74
C VAL A 212 2.54 1.73 -13.68
N ILE A 213 2.19 2.47 -14.73
CA ILE A 213 2.29 3.94 -14.77
C ILE A 213 1.39 4.56 -13.67
N HIS A 214 0.17 4.05 -13.53
CA HIS A 214 -0.74 4.50 -12.46
C HIS A 214 -0.16 4.20 -11.06
N HIS A 215 0.35 3.00 -10.83
CA HIS A 215 0.96 2.61 -9.55
C HIS A 215 2.24 3.39 -9.26
N ALA A 216 3.04 3.72 -10.30
CA ALA A 216 4.21 4.58 -10.16
C ALA A 216 3.84 5.99 -9.67
N GLY A 217 2.75 6.57 -10.16
CA GLY A 217 2.22 7.84 -9.64
C GLY A 217 1.83 7.77 -8.15
N ASN A 218 1.20 6.68 -7.74
CA ASN A 218 0.89 6.44 -6.31
C ASN A 218 2.14 6.23 -5.46
N TYR A 219 3.16 5.54 -6.00
CA TYR A 219 4.45 5.37 -5.34
C TYR A 219 5.14 6.72 -5.10
N VAL A 220 5.16 7.60 -6.09
CA VAL A 220 5.74 8.94 -5.95
C VAL A 220 5.09 9.69 -4.78
N LYS A 221 3.77 9.67 -4.69
CA LYS A 221 3.03 10.34 -3.59
C LYS A 221 3.19 9.70 -2.21
N GLY A 222 3.51 8.42 -2.15
CA GLY A 222 3.46 7.68 -0.90
C GLY A 222 4.79 7.20 -0.36
N GLN A 223 5.86 7.18 -1.18
CA GLN A 223 7.12 6.54 -0.81
C GLN A 223 8.39 7.25 -1.31
N PHE A 224 8.27 8.11 -2.34
CA PHE A 224 9.45 8.68 -3.00
C PHE A 224 10.18 9.69 -2.12
N ASP A 225 9.49 10.34 -1.20
CA ASP A 225 10.05 11.21 -0.17
C ASP A 225 11.17 10.53 0.63
N ARG A 226 11.00 9.24 0.94
CA ARG A 226 12.02 8.47 1.69
C ARG A 226 13.32 8.32 0.92
N VAL A 227 13.22 8.14 -0.40
CA VAL A 227 14.41 8.08 -1.28
C VAL A 227 15.13 9.42 -1.29
N VAL A 228 14.39 10.52 -1.44
CA VAL A 228 14.94 11.89 -1.46
C VAL A 228 15.60 12.22 -0.11
N ILE A 229 14.94 11.89 1.01
CA ILE A 229 15.48 12.17 2.35
C ILE A 229 16.70 11.31 2.65
N TYR A 230 16.70 10.04 2.29
CA TYR A 230 17.83 9.14 2.54
C TYR A 230 19.10 9.58 1.80
N GLN A 231 18.94 10.09 0.56
CA GLN A 231 20.05 10.58 -0.25
C GLN A 231 20.53 11.99 0.13
N GLY A 232 19.59 12.85 0.54
CA GLY A 232 19.89 14.26 0.83
C GLY A 232 20.24 14.56 2.31
N TYR A 233 19.91 13.63 3.22
CA TYR A 233 20.07 13.80 4.67
C TYR A 233 20.70 12.54 5.28
N SER A 234 20.40 12.27 6.57
CA SER A 234 20.88 11.07 7.25
C SER A 234 19.81 9.99 7.39
N ALA A 235 20.23 8.74 7.54
CA ALA A 235 19.33 7.64 7.87
C ALA A 235 18.56 7.90 9.18
N ALA A 236 19.20 8.48 10.19
CA ALA A 236 18.56 8.83 11.46
C ALA A 236 17.42 9.85 11.27
N THR A 237 17.65 10.87 10.45
CA THR A 237 16.64 11.86 10.10
C THR A 237 15.45 11.23 9.38
N LEU A 238 15.71 10.33 8.43
CA LEU A 238 14.66 9.56 7.78
C LEU A 238 13.90 8.68 8.77
N GLY A 239 14.59 8.14 9.79
CA GLY A 239 13.97 7.32 10.83
C GLY A 239 12.90 8.08 11.61
N VAL A 240 13.20 9.28 12.09
CA VAL A 240 12.24 10.14 12.82
C VAL A 240 11.07 10.53 11.92
N TYR A 241 11.36 10.97 10.70
CA TYR A 241 10.35 11.30 9.68
C TYR A 241 9.40 10.12 9.41
N SER A 242 9.97 8.93 9.15
CA SER A 242 9.20 7.73 8.82
C SER A 242 8.41 7.19 9.99
N ALA A 243 8.92 7.28 11.23
CA ALA A 243 8.18 6.92 12.43
C ALA A 243 6.95 7.83 12.61
N GLY A 244 7.12 9.13 12.38
CA GLY A 244 6.01 10.10 12.39
C GLY A 244 4.95 9.77 11.34
N TYR A 245 5.38 9.52 10.09
CA TYR A 245 4.47 9.12 9.01
C TYR A 245 3.73 7.82 9.35
N GLN A 246 4.43 6.79 9.81
CA GLN A 246 3.82 5.49 10.08
C GLN A 246 2.84 5.56 11.25
N THR A 247 3.14 6.32 12.29
CA THR A 247 2.21 6.58 13.40
C THR A 247 0.96 7.30 12.90
N ALA A 248 1.10 8.37 12.13
CA ALA A 248 -0.02 9.11 11.57
C ALA A 248 -0.84 8.30 10.55
N SER A 249 -0.22 7.36 9.84
CA SER A 249 -0.87 6.54 8.79
C SER A 249 -1.93 5.58 9.33
N VAL A 250 -1.98 5.35 10.64
CA VAL A 250 -3.11 4.66 11.32
C VAL A 250 -4.43 5.35 10.97
N LEU A 251 -4.46 6.70 11.02
CA LEU A 251 -5.64 7.47 10.61
C LEU A 251 -5.99 7.21 9.14
N GLY A 252 -4.98 7.18 8.26
CA GLY A 252 -5.20 6.90 6.83
C GLY A 252 -5.83 5.53 6.59
N VAL A 253 -5.37 4.49 7.31
CA VAL A 253 -5.95 3.14 7.23
C VAL A 253 -7.40 3.13 7.73
N LEU A 254 -7.69 3.80 8.86
CA LEU A 254 -9.04 3.91 9.40
C LEU A 254 -9.99 4.65 8.44
N LEU A 255 -9.55 5.78 7.89
CA LEU A 255 -10.34 6.55 6.92
C LEU A 255 -10.61 5.76 5.64
N MET A 256 -9.64 5.00 5.15
CA MET A 256 -9.81 4.13 3.99
C MET A 256 -10.81 3.00 4.29
N ALA A 257 -10.74 2.38 5.45
CA ALA A 257 -11.68 1.32 5.87
C ALA A 257 -13.10 1.88 5.99
N LEU A 258 -13.24 3.06 6.62
CA LEU A 258 -14.52 3.76 6.74
C LEU A 258 -15.09 4.12 5.36
N ASN A 259 -14.25 4.62 4.46
CA ASN A 259 -14.67 4.92 3.08
C ASN A 259 -15.19 3.65 2.38
N LYS A 260 -14.44 2.54 2.42
CA LYS A 260 -14.90 1.25 1.82
C LYS A 260 -16.25 0.79 2.38
N ALA A 261 -16.48 0.95 3.68
CA ALA A 261 -17.73 0.56 4.33
C ALA A 261 -18.91 1.47 3.96
N THR A 262 -18.67 2.76 3.73
CA THR A 262 -19.73 3.75 3.50
C THR A 262 -20.10 3.92 2.02
N VAL A 263 -19.23 3.58 1.07
CA VAL A 263 -19.46 3.73 -0.39
C VAL A 263 -20.78 3.12 -0.86
N PRO A 264 -21.21 1.89 -0.47
CA PRO A 264 -22.48 1.34 -0.91
C PRO A 264 -23.69 2.18 -0.48
N TYR A 265 -23.68 2.67 0.76
CA TYR A 265 -24.75 3.54 1.28
C TYR A 265 -24.75 4.91 0.61
N TYR A 266 -23.55 5.45 0.34
CA TYR A 266 -23.37 6.69 -0.40
C TYR A 266 -23.96 6.59 -1.82
N TYR A 267 -23.70 5.50 -2.55
CA TYR A 267 -24.24 5.26 -3.89
C TYR A 267 -25.75 5.03 -3.87
N GLN A 268 -26.27 4.34 -2.86
CA GLN A 268 -27.72 4.18 -2.69
C GLN A 268 -28.41 5.53 -2.45
N ALA A 269 -27.80 6.41 -1.65
CA ALA A 269 -28.33 7.73 -1.37
C ALA A 269 -28.27 8.67 -2.60
N LEU A 270 -27.22 8.57 -3.43
CA LEU A 270 -27.16 9.24 -4.74
C LEU A 270 -28.26 8.75 -5.68
N ARG A 271 -28.45 7.43 -5.78
CA ARG A 271 -29.49 6.83 -6.63
C ARG A 271 -30.90 7.26 -6.23
N SER A 272 -31.15 7.40 -4.92
CA SER A 272 -32.47 7.82 -4.41
C SER A 272 -32.68 9.35 -4.43
N GLY A 273 -31.71 10.14 -4.93
CA GLY A 273 -31.78 11.60 -4.93
C GLY A 273 -31.65 12.27 -3.56
N LYS A 274 -31.40 11.49 -2.48
CA LYS A 274 -31.18 12.04 -1.13
C LYS A 274 -29.91 12.86 -1.02
N ILE A 275 -28.88 12.53 -1.83
CA ILE A 275 -27.62 13.25 -1.93
C ILE A 275 -27.52 13.84 -3.34
N THR A 276 -27.27 15.13 -3.42
CA THR A 276 -27.06 15.87 -4.67
C THR A 276 -25.63 16.39 -4.78
N ALA A 277 -25.25 16.91 -5.95
CA ALA A 277 -23.95 17.57 -6.12
C ALA A 277 -23.74 18.73 -5.12
N ALA A 278 -24.79 19.50 -4.82
CA ALA A 278 -24.76 20.57 -3.82
C ALA A 278 -24.48 20.02 -2.41
N THR A 279 -25.13 18.91 -2.04
CA THR A 279 -24.90 18.22 -0.76
C THR A 279 -23.47 17.75 -0.65
N VAL A 280 -22.91 17.13 -1.70
CA VAL A 280 -21.51 16.65 -1.73
C VAL A 280 -20.53 17.80 -1.59
N ARG A 281 -20.75 18.90 -2.30
CA ARG A 281 -19.91 20.11 -2.16
C ARG A 281 -19.95 20.67 -0.73
N ARG A 282 -21.13 20.76 -0.13
CA ARG A 282 -21.30 21.21 1.26
C ARG A 282 -20.56 20.31 2.25
N TRP A 283 -20.72 19.00 2.13
CA TRP A 283 -20.01 18.03 2.98
C TRP A 283 -18.49 18.06 2.77
N ALA A 284 -18.04 18.25 1.53
CA ALA A 284 -16.63 18.40 1.23
C ALA A 284 -16.04 19.66 1.88
N LEU A 285 -16.75 20.78 1.89
CA LEU A 285 -16.32 22.01 2.60
C LEU A 285 -16.27 21.81 4.13
N PHE A 286 -17.32 21.20 4.72
CA PHE A 286 -17.29 20.91 6.16
C PHE A 286 -16.17 19.95 6.53
N SER A 287 -15.94 18.90 5.73
CA SER A 287 -14.84 17.97 5.97
C SER A 287 -13.47 18.61 5.77
N LEU A 288 -13.34 19.59 4.87
CA LEU A 288 -12.12 20.37 4.72
C LEU A 288 -11.82 21.22 5.97
N LEU A 289 -12.85 21.85 6.55
CA LEU A 289 -12.73 22.58 7.83
C LEU A 289 -12.41 21.65 9.00
N ALA A 290 -12.89 20.41 8.95
CA ALA A 290 -12.60 19.38 9.96
C ALA A 290 -11.25 18.69 9.74
N ALA A 291 -10.62 18.80 8.58
CA ALA A 291 -9.37 18.11 8.24
C ALA A 291 -8.21 18.37 9.25
N PRO A 292 -8.06 19.57 9.85
CA PRO A 292 -7.03 19.82 10.86
C PRO A 292 -7.30 19.17 12.24
N LEU A 293 -8.52 18.72 12.54
CA LEU A 293 -8.89 18.25 13.87
C LEU A 293 -7.96 17.12 14.39
N PRO A 294 -7.62 16.08 13.61
CA PRO A 294 -6.71 15.04 14.09
C PRO A 294 -5.31 15.58 14.43
N ALA A 295 -4.82 16.54 13.65
CA ALA A 295 -3.54 17.20 13.92
C ALA A 295 -3.58 18.07 15.18
N LEU A 296 -4.67 18.81 15.40
CA LEU A 296 -4.90 19.59 16.61
C LEU A 296 -5.01 18.72 17.85
N VAL A 297 -5.72 17.60 17.76
CA VAL A 297 -5.80 16.61 18.85
C VAL A 297 -4.40 16.07 19.16
N ALA A 298 -3.64 15.68 18.15
CA ALA A 298 -2.28 15.17 18.38
C ALA A 298 -1.36 16.24 18.93
N TRP A 299 -1.52 17.49 18.54
CA TRP A 299 -0.72 18.62 19.05
C TRP A 299 -0.94 18.88 20.55
N LEU A 300 -2.15 18.59 21.06
CA LEU A 300 -2.46 18.67 22.50
C LEU A 300 -1.89 17.50 23.30
N ILE A 301 -1.50 16.42 22.65
CA ILE A 301 -0.89 15.26 23.31
C ILE A 301 0.58 15.58 23.62
N PRO A 302 1.06 15.42 24.86
CA PRO A 302 2.46 15.64 25.18
C PRO A 302 3.39 14.73 24.35
N GLU A 303 4.50 15.26 23.87
CA GLU A 303 5.50 14.52 23.08
C GLU A 303 5.99 13.26 23.82
N GLN A 304 6.04 13.30 25.14
CA GLN A 304 6.46 12.18 25.99
C GLN A 304 5.68 10.89 25.73
N LEU A 305 4.39 10.98 25.37
CA LEU A 305 3.58 9.82 25.02
C LEU A 305 4.06 9.16 23.73
N PHE A 306 4.42 9.95 22.72
CA PHE A 306 4.98 9.43 21.49
C PHE A 306 6.40 8.86 21.70
N LEU A 307 7.21 9.51 22.55
CA LEU A 307 8.54 9.00 22.92
C LEU A 307 8.44 7.73 23.76
N TRP A 308 7.44 7.65 24.65
CA TRP A 308 7.15 6.40 25.37
C TRP A 308 6.78 5.26 24.40
N LEU A 309 6.06 5.52 23.33
CA LEU A 309 5.68 4.53 22.34
C LEU A 309 6.88 4.11 21.45
N LEU A 310 7.60 5.09 20.88
CA LEU A 310 8.59 4.88 19.83
C LEU A 310 10.04 4.74 20.36
N GLY A 311 10.32 5.30 21.53
CA GLY A 311 11.65 5.38 22.12
C GLY A 311 12.14 6.83 22.24
N ALA A 312 12.94 7.13 23.30
CA ALA A 312 13.41 8.48 23.61
C ALA A 312 14.25 9.13 22.49
N GLN A 313 14.89 8.30 21.64
CA GLN A 313 15.73 8.77 20.52
C GLN A 313 14.92 9.38 19.36
N TYR A 314 13.59 9.34 19.39
CA TYR A 314 12.69 9.91 18.38
C TYR A 314 12.22 11.33 18.73
N ALA A 315 13.03 12.10 19.47
CA ALA A 315 12.71 13.50 19.76
C ALA A 315 12.44 14.27 18.46
N GLY A 316 11.39 15.12 18.48
CA GLY A 316 10.90 15.85 17.31
C GLY A 316 9.91 15.08 16.43
N VAL A 317 9.59 13.81 16.73
CA VAL A 317 8.62 13.01 15.95
C VAL A 317 7.21 13.59 16.02
N HIS A 318 6.86 14.24 17.13
CA HIS A 318 5.55 14.87 17.35
C HIS A 318 5.20 15.87 16.24
N TYR A 319 6.16 16.70 15.83
CA TYR A 319 6.01 17.63 14.72
C TYR A 319 5.58 16.93 13.42
N TYR A 320 6.27 15.85 13.05
CA TYR A 320 5.94 15.09 11.84
C TYR A 320 4.59 14.39 11.94
N ILE A 321 4.24 13.85 13.11
CA ILE A 321 2.92 13.23 13.35
C ILE A 321 1.81 14.24 13.08
N CYS A 322 1.90 15.45 13.63
CA CYS A 322 0.90 16.50 13.43
C CYS A 322 0.72 16.88 11.94
N LEU A 323 1.83 17.08 11.22
CA LEU A 323 1.76 17.44 9.79
C LEU A 323 1.19 16.29 8.95
N PHE A 324 1.57 15.04 9.21
CA PHE A 324 1.02 13.91 8.49
C PHE A 324 -0.45 13.64 8.81
N LEU A 325 -0.90 13.86 10.05
CA LEU A 325 -2.31 13.77 10.42
C LEU A 325 -3.14 14.83 9.68
N LEU A 326 -2.62 16.05 9.50
CA LEU A 326 -3.24 17.05 8.66
C LEU A 326 -3.35 16.57 7.20
N GLY A 327 -2.26 16.01 6.66
CA GLY A 327 -2.24 15.42 5.32
C GLY A 327 -3.27 14.30 5.15
N PHE A 328 -3.40 13.38 6.12
CA PHE A 328 -4.41 12.32 6.12
C PHE A 328 -5.83 12.87 6.30
N GLY A 329 -6.04 13.90 7.14
CA GLY A 329 -7.34 14.55 7.29
C GLY A 329 -7.90 15.09 5.98
N LEU A 330 -7.03 15.61 5.10
CA LEU A 330 -7.41 16.08 3.77
C LEU A 330 -7.88 14.96 2.81
N THR A 331 -7.73 13.69 3.17
CA THR A 331 -8.28 12.58 2.36
C THR A 331 -9.80 12.44 2.50
N VAL A 332 -10.41 12.97 3.55
CA VAL A 332 -11.88 12.88 3.74
C VAL A 332 -12.64 13.67 2.65
N PRO A 333 -12.37 14.99 2.44
CA PRO A 333 -13.02 15.71 1.35
C PRO A 333 -12.70 15.11 -0.03
N TYR A 334 -11.52 14.54 -0.22
CA TYR A 334 -11.19 13.79 -1.44
C TYR A 334 -12.12 12.59 -1.65
N TYR A 335 -12.33 11.73 -0.63
CA TYR A 335 -13.20 10.56 -0.75
C TYR A 335 -14.65 10.94 -1.10
N LEU A 336 -15.19 11.97 -0.49
CA LEU A 336 -16.56 12.45 -0.79
C LEU A 336 -16.71 12.84 -2.26
N GLN A 337 -15.74 13.59 -2.79
CA GLN A 337 -15.78 14.10 -4.16
C GLN A 337 -15.47 13.02 -5.20
N VAL A 338 -14.45 12.19 -4.95
CA VAL A 338 -14.04 11.15 -5.90
C VAL A 338 -15.09 10.05 -6.02
N ASN A 339 -15.75 9.66 -4.92
CA ASN A 339 -16.84 8.68 -4.97
C ASN A 339 -18.04 9.20 -5.78
N TYR A 340 -18.34 10.50 -5.69
CA TYR A 340 -19.35 11.13 -6.55
C TYR A 340 -19.00 11.00 -8.04
N LEU A 341 -17.75 11.29 -8.40
CA LEU A 341 -17.29 11.17 -9.78
C LEU A 341 -17.21 9.72 -10.26
N PHE A 342 -16.85 8.76 -9.39
CA PHE A 342 -16.93 7.33 -9.72
C PHE A 342 -18.36 6.88 -10.01
N TYR A 343 -19.32 7.32 -9.20
CA TYR A 343 -20.74 7.02 -9.43
C TYR A 343 -21.20 7.49 -10.81
N HIS A 344 -20.72 8.65 -11.27
CA HIS A 344 -21.05 9.22 -12.58
C HIS A 344 -20.06 8.84 -13.69
N ALA A 345 -19.21 7.80 -13.48
CA ALA A 345 -18.24 7.25 -14.45
C ALA A 345 -17.24 8.28 -15.02
N GLN A 346 -16.90 9.33 -14.26
CA GLN A 346 -15.97 10.39 -14.67
C GLN A 346 -14.49 10.00 -14.48
N ASN A 347 -14.11 8.77 -14.87
CA ASN A 347 -12.80 8.18 -14.60
C ASN A 347 -11.63 8.97 -15.19
N GLN A 348 -11.79 9.56 -16.39
CA GLN A 348 -10.75 10.39 -17.02
C GLN A 348 -10.41 11.63 -16.19
N ARG A 349 -11.44 12.28 -15.61
CA ARG A 349 -11.25 13.45 -14.75
C ARG A 349 -10.55 13.08 -13.46
N ILE A 350 -10.88 11.95 -12.88
CA ILE A 350 -10.21 11.42 -11.69
C ILE A 350 -8.75 11.14 -11.99
N ALA A 351 -8.44 10.49 -13.12
CA ALA A 351 -7.08 10.18 -13.52
C ALA A 351 -6.24 11.44 -13.74
N LEU A 352 -6.76 12.43 -14.45
CA LEU A 352 -6.08 13.71 -14.68
C LEU A 352 -5.82 14.45 -13.36
N THR A 353 -6.83 14.50 -12.47
CA THR A 353 -6.69 15.15 -11.17
C THR A 353 -5.64 14.47 -10.31
N SER A 354 -5.59 13.13 -10.33
CA SER A 354 -4.58 12.35 -9.62
C SER A 354 -3.17 12.60 -10.14
N LEU A 355 -3.01 12.75 -11.46
CA LEU A 355 -1.74 13.08 -12.09
C LEU A 355 -1.25 14.49 -11.71
N LEU A 356 -2.15 15.48 -11.75
CA LEU A 356 -1.84 16.85 -11.32
C LEU A 356 -1.43 16.90 -9.84
N SER A 357 -2.13 16.14 -8.99
CA SER A 357 -1.78 16.00 -7.59
C SER A 357 -0.39 15.38 -7.38
N ALA A 358 -0.06 14.33 -8.13
CA ALA A 358 1.26 13.70 -8.05
C ALA A 358 2.36 14.65 -8.53
N GLY A 359 2.12 15.43 -9.58
CA GLY A 359 3.03 16.47 -10.07
C GLY A 359 3.23 17.57 -9.03
N GLY A 360 2.14 18.06 -8.43
CA GLY A 360 2.22 19.08 -7.37
C GLY A 360 2.94 18.57 -6.12
N TYR A 361 2.67 17.33 -5.70
CA TYR A 361 3.42 16.67 -4.63
C TYR A 361 4.92 16.64 -4.93
N LEU A 362 5.30 16.15 -6.12
CA LEU A 362 6.71 16.02 -6.50
C LEU A 362 7.42 17.37 -6.55
N LEU A 363 6.77 18.40 -7.11
CA LEU A 363 7.31 19.76 -7.15
C LEU A 363 7.59 20.27 -5.74
N VAL A 364 6.59 20.21 -4.84
CA VAL A 364 6.74 20.67 -3.46
C VAL A 364 7.78 19.83 -2.71
N LEU A 365 7.83 18.51 -2.92
CA LEU A 365 8.85 17.64 -2.34
C LEU A 365 10.27 18.09 -2.72
N LEU A 366 10.53 18.31 -4.02
CA LEU A 366 11.86 18.70 -4.49
C LEU A 366 12.28 20.11 -4.02
N LEU A 367 11.32 21.02 -3.89
CA LEU A 367 11.56 22.35 -3.35
C LEU A 367 11.84 22.31 -1.84
N THR A 368 10.98 21.63 -1.08
CA THR A 368 11.10 21.57 0.38
C THR A 368 12.30 20.76 0.84
N ALA A 369 12.68 19.72 0.11
CA ALA A 369 13.88 18.93 0.39
C ALA A 369 15.18 19.75 0.27
N ARG A 370 15.18 20.86 -0.49
CA ARG A 370 16.34 21.78 -0.57
C ARG A 370 16.38 22.80 0.57
N VAL A 371 15.21 23.13 1.14
CA VAL A 371 15.09 24.11 2.22
C VAL A 371 15.37 23.48 3.57
N GLY A 372 14.84 22.28 3.81
CA GLY A 372 15.06 21.56 5.06
C GLY A 372 14.02 20.44 5.26
N ILE A 373 14.45 19.41 5.96
CA ILE A 373 13.63 18.21 6.20
C ILE A 373 12.30 18.51 6.88
N GLN A 374 12.25 19.51 7.74
CA GLN A 374 11.02 19.89 8.46
C GLN A 374 9.88 20.30 7.52
N TRP A 375 10.20 20.77 6.31
CA TRP A 375 9.22 21.20 5.32
C TRP A 375 8.73 20.08 4.39
N VAL A 376 9.44 18.95 4.34
CA VAL A 376 9.10 17.83 3.42
C VAL A 376 7.67 17.30 3.59
N PRO A 377 7.09 17.20 4.80
CA PRO A 377 5.69 16.75 4.94
C PRO A 377 4.67 17.64 4.24
N LEU A 378 5.03 18.91 3.96
CA LEU A 378 4.16 19.82 3.20
C LEU A 378 3.88 19.34 1.78
N ALA A 379 4.74 18.49 1.22
CA ALA A 379 4.50 17.86 -0.08
C ALA A 379 3.21 17.03 -0.08
N MET A 380 2.98 16.24 0.98
CA MET A 380 1.75 15.47 1.14
C MET A 380 0.53 16.37 1.32
N ILE A 381 0.65 17.40 2.15
CA ILE A 381 -0.41 18.37 2.38
C ILE A 381 -0.76 19.11 1.07
N ALA A 382 0.24 19.62 0.36
CA ALA A 382 0.05 20.32 -0.91
C ALA A 382 -0.56 19.39 -1.98
N GLY A 383 -0.05 18.16 -2.13
CA GLY A 383 -0.59 17.20 -3.08
C GLY A 383 -2.07 16.86 -2.81
N ASN A 384 -2.47 16.75 -1.54
CA ASN A 384 -3.85 16.48 -1.17
C ASN A 384 -4.73 17.76 -1.23
N ALA A 385 -4.19 18.92 -0.89
CA ALA A 385 -4.90 20.18 -0.97
C ALA A 385 -5.19 20.61 -2.41
N LEU A 386 -4.23 20.41 -3.34
CA LEU A 386 -4.39 20.74 -4.76
C LEU A 386 -5.54 19.94 -5.43
N ILE A 387 -5.80 18.73 -4.97
CA ILE A 387 -6.92 17.93 -5.49
C ILE A 387 -8.26 18.60 -5.19
N PHE A 388 -8.42 19.19 -4.03
CA PHE A 388 -9.70 19.69 -3.54
C PHE A 388 -10.38 20.68 -4.51
N PRO A 389 -9.78 21.82 -4.91
CA PRO A 389 -10.44 22.77 -5.79
C PRO A 389 -10.74 22.21 -7.17
N ILE A 390 -9.90 21.28 -7.67
CA ILE A 390 -10.09 20.67 -8.98
C ILE A 390 -11.31 19.76 -8.96
N LEU A 391 -11.41 18.86 -7.98
CA LEU A 391 -12.57 17.97 -7.83
C LEU A 391 -13.83 18.76 -7.47
N PHE A 392 -13.72 19.80 -6.65
CA PHE A 392 -14.84 20.62 -6.24
C PHE A 392 -15.55 21.29 -7.44
N ARG A 393 -14.78 21.75 -8.43
CA ARG A 393 -15.31 22.27 -9.69
C ARG A 393 -15.95 21.19 -10.57
N GLN A 394 -15.48 19.94 -10.45
CA GLN A 394 -15.97 18.81 -11.24
C GLN A 394 -17.22 18.17 -10.64
N VAL A 395 -17.49 18.33 -9.34
CA VAL A 395 -18.73 17.89 -8.68
C VAL A 395 -19.87 18.82 -9.10
N LYS A 396 -20.58 18.46 -10.16
CA LYS A 396 -21.71 19.18 -10.71
C LYS A 396 -22.85 18.21 -11.05
N PRO A 397 -24.11 18.67 -11.21
CA PRO A 397 -25.16 17.77 -11.67
C PRO A 397 -24.76 17.12 -13.01
N TYR A 398 -24.89 15.82 -13.09
CA TYR A 398 -24.80 15.04 -14.31
C TYR A 398 -26.19 14.54 -14.60
N GLY A 399 -26.69 14.86 -15.80
CA GLY A 399 -27.98 14.44 -16.29
C GLY A 399 -28.05 12.93 -16.55
#